data_110b9b8697577d3f4697897e91a6a50d
#
_entry.id   110b9b8697577d3f4697897e91a6a50d
#
_cell.length_a   1.000
_cell.length_b   1.000
_cell.length_c   1.000
_cell.angle_alpha   90.00
_cell.angle_beta   90.00
_cell.angle_gamma   90.00
#
_symmetry.space_group_name_H-M   'P 1'
#
loop_
_entity.id
_entity.type
_entity.pdbx_description
1 polymer ?
#
loop_
_entity_poly.entity_id
_entity_poly.type
_entity_poly.pdbx_seq_one_letter_code
_entity_poly.pdbx_strand_id
1 'polypeptide(L)'
;IGELGQSFNTMKANLRQVMQTIQASTEQVTTSAEGLTASAEQSAIASTQVADSITAVAQGAAGQLQAIETTSATVQTLSAGLEEAAASAHEVSDQSSRASRTAVDGAQTVAQAVKQMQSIQETVNFSANVVAKLGESSQEIGQIVDTISGIAAQTNLLALNAAIEAARAGEQGRGFAVVAEEVRHLAEQSQDAAKKITELISEIQGDTAKAVSAMQAGTREVETGVEVVNSTGVAFNSIETIVLHVADQMKEMSTVIEHMAQGSQEIVTAVAEIDRLSKHASSESENVAAITEEQSAAAEEIAASSQGLEGMAQKMQEAVSKFRL
;
A
#
# COMPACT_ATOMS: atom_id res chain seq x y z
N ILE A 1 -88.20 76.96 50.99
CA ILE A 1 -86.81 77.40 50.83
C ILE A 1 -85.81 76.34 51.39
N GLY A 2 -86.14 75.56 52.44
CA GLY A 2 -85.27 74.52 53.00
C GLY A 2 -85.06 73.33 52.08
N GLU A 3 -86.08 72.80 51.41
CA GLU A 3 -85.93 71.64 50.54
C GLU A 3 -85.13 71.91 49.22
N LEU A 4 -85.31 73.16 48.66
CA LEU A 4 -84.55 73.57 47.47
C LEU A 4 -83.01 73.72 47.84
N GLY A 5 -82.71 74.22 49.00
CA GLY A 5 -81.28 74.32 49.51
C GLY A 5 -80.66 72.94 49.72
N GLN A 6 -81.44 71.95 50.17
CA GLN A 6 -81.02 70.64 50.44
C GLN A 6 -80.72 69.82 49.06
N SER A 7 -81.69 70.02 48.13
CA SER A 7 -81.51 69.43 46.74
C SER A 7 -80.30 70.02 46.01
N PHE A 8 -79.99 71.35 46.21
CA PHE A 8 -78.85 71.98 45.60
C PHE A 8 -77.54 71.43 46.21
N ASN A 9 -77.50 71.30 47.58
CA ASN A 9 -76.35 70.72 48.25
C ASN A 9 -76.06 69.24 47.86
N THR A 10 -77.13 68.45 47.71
CA THR A 10 -77.00 67.05 47.20
C THR A 10 -76.48 67.05 45.80
N MET A 11 -77.01 67.94 44.91
CA MET A 11 -76.51 68.04 43.51
C MET A 11 -75.02 68.46 43.52
N LYS A 12 -74.62 69.41 44.32
CA LYS A 12 -73.22 69.84 44.48
C LYS A 12 -72.30 68.69 44.98
N ALA A 13 -72.76 67.90 45.95
CA ALA A 13 -72.00 66.74 46.47
C ALA A 13 -71.84 65.66 45.39
N ASN A 14 -72.90 65.34 44.63
CA ASN A 14 -72.86 64.37 43.54
C ASN A 14 -71.94 64.87 42.43
N LEU A 15 -72.01 66.14 42.00
CA LEU A 15 -71.09 66.69 41.00
C LEU A 15 -69.65 66.62 41.47
N ARG A 16 -69.31 66.89 42.74
CA ARG A 16 -67.98 66.77 43.34
C ARG A 16 -67.47 65.35 43.29
N GLN A 17 -68.35 64.39 43.64
CA GLN A 17 -67.98 62.98 43.59
C GLN A 17 -67.73 62.54 42.16
N VAL A 18 -68.56 62.94 41.14
CA VAL A 18 -68.34 62.64 39.72
C VAL A 18 -67.03 63.23 39.25
N MET A 19 -66.71 64.48 39.59
CA MET A 19 -65.41 65.11 39.22
C MET A 19 -64.20 64.45 39.85
N GLN A 20 -64.25 64.03 41.13
CA GLN A 20 -63.23 63.28 41.78
C GLN A 20 -62.99 61.90 41.09
N THR A 21 -64.11 61.22 40.69
CA THR A 21 -64.03 59.96 39.96
C THR A 21 -63.36 60.15 38.58
N ILE A 22 -63.74 61.19 37.84
CA ILE A 22 -63.18 61.52 36.54
C ILE A 22 -61.68 61.85 36.70
N GLN A 23 -61.30 62.62 37.68
CA GLN A 23 -59.90 62.95 37.96
C GLN A 23 -59.04 61.67 38.20
N ALA A 24 -59.52 60.79 39.10
CA ALA A 24 -58.82 59.53 39.38
C ALA A 24 -58.71 58.63 38.16
N SER A 25 -59.82 58.53 37.35
CA SER A 25 -59.81 57.75 36.10
C SER A 25 -58.87 58.34 35.06
N THR A 26 -58.72 59.65 34.98
CA THR A 26 -57.82 60.36 34.06
C THR A 26 -56.36 60.12 34.42
N GLU A 27 -56.02 60.20 35.72
CA GLU A 27 -54.68 59.87 36.20
C GLU A 27 -54.31 58.42 35.90
N GLN A 28 -55.24 57.48 36.05
CA GLN A 28 -55.04 56.08 35.69
C GLN A 28 -54.84 55.90 34.19
N VAL A 29 -55.61 56.59 33.32
CA VAL A 29 -55.42 56.55 31.86
C VAL A 29 -54.02 57.09 31.50
N THR A 30 -53.59 58.21 32.09
CA THR A 30 -52.27 58.79 31.87
C THR A 30 -51.17 57.77 32.20
N THR A 31 -51.20 57.19 33.42
CA THR A 31 -50.18 56.20 33.85
C THR A 31 -50.20 54.94 32.92
N SER A 32 -51.38 54.51 32.50
CA SER A 32 -51.53 53.37 31.57
C SER A 32 -50.98 53.71 30.18
N ALA A 33 -51.20 54.93 29.69
CA ALA A 33 -50.71 55.37 28.37
C ALA A 33 -49.17 55.49 28.37
N GLU A 34 -48.56 56.06 29.46
CA GLU A 34 -47.14 56.09 29.65
C GLU A 34 -46.51 54.65 29.64
N GLY A 35 -47.17 53.74 30.38
CA GLY A 35 -46.75 52.33 30.41
C GLY A 35 -46.84 51.64 29.05
N LEU A 36 -47.88 51.91 28.25
CA LEU A 36 -48.05 51.41 26.88
C LEU A 36 -47.00 51.97 25.93
N THR A 37 -46.69 53.29 26.03
CA THR A 37 -45.63 53.93 25.23
C THR A 37 -44.27 53.25 25.50
N ALA A 38 -43.89 53.09 26.78
CA ALA A 38 -42.65 52.42 27.14
C ALA A 38 -42.58 50.95 26.66
N SER A 39 -43.70 50.21 26.75
CA SER A 39 -43.78 48.82 26.25
C SER A 39 -43.69 48.76 24.74
N ALA A 40 -44.27 49.70 24.02
CA ALA A 40 -44.18 49.80 22.58
C ALA A 40 -42.77 50.12 22.11
N GLU A 41 -42.09 51.09 22.76
CA GLU A 41 -40.65 51.38 22.46
C GLU A 41 -39.76 50.15 22.70
N GLN A 42 -39.98 49.44 23.80
CA GLN A 42 -39.22 48.23 24.11
C GLN A 42 -39.49 47.13 23.05
N SER A 43 -40.73 47.01 22.56
CA SER A 43 -41.10 46.07 21.49
C SER A 43 -40.44 46.41 20.16
N ALA A 44 -40.35 47.71 19.81
CA ALA A 44 -39.64 48.15 18.60
C ALA A 44 -38.14 47.84 18.66
N ILE A 45 -37.52 48.09 19.83
CA ILE A 45 -36.11 47.73 20.06
C ILE A 45 -35.89 46.19 19.92
N ALA A 46 -36.76 45.41 20.55
CA ALA A 46 -36.73 43.93 20.42
C ALA A 46 -36.90 43.46 18.97
N SER A 47 -37.83 44.08 18.23
CA SER A 47 -38.01 43.79 16.79
C SER A 47 -36.75 44.07 15.98
N THR A 48 -36.05 45.20 16.22
CA THR A 48 -34.78 45.51 15.57
C THR A 48 -33.73 44.45 15.85
N GLN A 49 -33.62 43.99 17.12
CA GLN A 49 -32.67 42.90 17.48
C GLN A 49 -32.98 41.58 16.83
N VAL A 50 -34.28 41.27 16.65
CA VAL A 50 -34.70 40.06 15.89
C VAL A 50 -34.35 40.20 14.42
N ALA A 51 -34.56 41.38 13.80
CA ALA A 51 -34.21 41.65 12.41
C ALA A 51 -32.71 41.47 12.16
N ASP A 52 -31.85 41.97 13.04
CA ASP A 52 -30.39 41.78 12.96
C ASP A 52 -30.00 40.31 13.08
N SER A 53 -30.60 39.58 14.04
CA SER A 53 -30.34 38.17 14.26
C SER A 53 -30.77 37.30 13.07
N ILE A 54 -31.92 37.57 12.48
CA ILE A 54 -32.43 36.79 11.34
C ILE A 54 -31.62 37.08 10.07
N THR A 55 -31.12 38.31 9.90
CA THR A 55 -30.16 38.65 8.84
C THR A 55 -28.89 37.84 8.96
N ALA A 56 -28.33 37.65 10.16
CA ALA A 56 -27.17 36.80 10.39
C ALA A 56 -27.47 35.32 10.08
N VAL A 57 -28.66 34.81 10.39
CA VAL A 57 -29.11 33.46 10.03
C VAL A 57 -29.16 33.29 8.51
N ALA A 58 -29.77 34.24 7.79
CA ALA A 58 -29.82 34.21 6.34
C ALA A 58 -28.42 34.20 5.68
N GLN A 59 -27.51 35.04 6.18
CA GLN A 59 -26.11 35.05 5.74
C GLN A 59 -25.39 33.72 6.04
N GLY A 60 -25.65 33.12 7.20
CA GLY A 60 -25.15 31.81 7.57
C GLY A 60 -25.63 30.71 6.61
N ALA A 61 -26.95 30.73 6.27
CA ALA A 61 -27.54 29.81 5.32
C ALA A 61 -26.93 29.95 3.90
N ALA A 62 -26.68 31.17 3.45
CA ALA A 62 -25.99 31.44 2.18
C ALA A 62 -24.53 30.91 2.20
N GLY A 63 -23.81 31.11 3.29
CA GLY A 63 -22.46 30.55 3.46
C GLY A 63 -22.45 29.01 3.45
N GLN A 64 -23.48 28.38 4.04
CA GLN A 64 -23.65 26.93 3.98
C GLN A 64 -23.85 26.43 2.55
N LEU A 65 -24.66 27.10 1.73
CA LEU A 65 -24.88 26.73 0.32
C LEU A 65 -23.57 26.75 -0.47
N GLN A 66 -22.71 27.73 -0.27
CA GLN A 66 -21.39 27.78 -0.90
C GLN A 66 -20.47 26.63 -0.45
N ALA A 67 -20.48 26.29 0.86
CA ALA A 67 -19.74 25.16 1.39
C ALA A 67 -20.24 23.82 0.82
N ILE A 68 -21.54 23.69 0.59
CA ILE A 68 -22.19 22.54 -0.05
C ILE A 68 -21.68 22.34 -1.46
N GLU A 69 -21.63 23.40 -2.30
CA GLU A 69 -21.10 23.32 -3.67
C GLU A 69 -19.67 22.82 -3.68
N THR A 70 -18.82 23.36 -2.79
CA THR A 70 -17.42 22.94 -2.66
C THR A 70 -17.31 21.47 -2.23
N THR A 71 -18.13 21.06 -1.26
CA THR A 71 -18.13 19.67 -0.77
C THR A 71 -18.60 18.72 -1.86
N SER A 72 -19.65 19.07 -2.62
CA SER A 72 -20.13 18.27 -3.75
C SER A 72 -19.07 18.07 -4.82
N ALA A 73 -18.33 19.13 -5.19
CA ALA A 73 -17.23 19.04 -6.15
C ALA A 73 -16.11 18.13 -5.63
N THR A 74 -15.80 18.24 -4.33
CA THR A 74 -14.77 17.39 -3.68
C THR A 74 -15.17 15.92 -3.70
N VAL A 75 -16.46 15.61 -3.40
CA VAL A 75 -16.96 14.23 -3.42
C VAL A 75 -16.98 13.66 -4.82
N GLN A 76 -17.28 14.45 -5.85
CA GLN A 76 -17.18 14.01 -7.24
C GLN A 76 -15.74 13.65 -7.62
N THR A 77 -14.77 14.50 -7.21
CA THR A 77 -13.34 14.21 -7.42
C THR A 77 -12.91 12.95 -6.67
N LEU A 78 -13.38 12.78 -5.44
CA LEU A 78 -13.13 11.58 -4.64
C LEU A 78 -13.68 10.31 -5.33
N SER A 79 -14.91 10.38 -5.84
CA SER A 79 -15.54 9.25 -6.55
C SER A 79 -14.72 8.84 -7.79
N ALA A 80 -14.28 9.80 -8.60
CA ALA A 80 -13.41 9.53 -9.75
C ALA A 80 -12.06 8.92 -9.32
N GLY A 81 -11.46 9.42 -8.24
CA GLY A 81 -10.24 8.84 -7.68
C GLY A 81 -10.40 7.42 -7.15
N LEU A 82 -11.57 7.09 -6.58
CA LEU A 82 -11.89 5.73 -6.13
C LEU A 82 -12.05 4.76 -7.31
N GLU A 83 -12.66 5.19 -8.42
CA GLU A 83 -12.75 4.37 -9.64
C GLU A 83 -11.36 4.07 -10.22
N GLU A 84 -10.47 5.08 -10.26
CA GLU A 84 -9.09 4.89 -10.71
C GLU A 84 -8.29 3.98 -9.77
N ALA A 85 -8.46 4.14 -8.45
CA ALA A 85 -7.83 3.28 -7.45
C ALA A 85 -8.32 1.83 -7.57
N ALA A 86 -9.63 1.60 -7.82
CA ALA A 86 -10.18 0.27 -8.04
C ALA A 86 -9.61 -0.39 -9.30
N ALA A 87 -9.51 0.35 -10.41
CA ALA A 87 -8.90 -0.13 -11.63
C ALA A 87 -7.43 -0.50 -11.43
N SER A 88 -6.66 0.36 -10.72
CA SER A 88 -5.26 0.11 -10.40
C SER A 88 -5.07 -1.12 -9.49
N ALA A 89 -5.91 -1.28 -8.46
CA ALA A 89 -5.86 -2.44 -7.58
C ALA A 89 -6.13 -3.75 -8.34
N HIS A 90 -7.08 -3.73 -9.28
CA HIS A 90 -7.38 -4.87 -10.14
C HIS A 90 -6.21 -5.20 -11.07
N GLU A 91 -5.59 -4.18 -11.69
CA GLU A 91 -4.43 -4.36 -12.57
C GLU A 91 -3.24 -4.95 -11.80
N VAL A 92 -2.91 -4.43 -10.61
CA VAL A 92 -1.84 -4.97 -9.75
C VAL A 92 -2.14 -6.41 -9.33
N SER A 93 -3.39 -6.76 -9.05
CA SER A 93 -3.80 -8.12 -8.73
C SER A 93 -3.57 -9.08 -9.92
N ASP A 94 -3.91 -8.66 -11.15
CA ASP A 94 -3.65 -9.46 -12.37
C ASP A 94 -2.15 -9.62 -12.63
N GLN A 95 -1.38 -8.53 -12.53
CA GLN A 95 0.07 -8.57 -12.66
C GLN A 95 0.70 -9.49 -11.62
N SER A 96 0.23 -9.45 -10.37
CA SER A 96 0.69 -10.34 -9.31
C SER A 96 0.40 -11.80 -9.63
N SER A 97 -0.80 -12.12 -10.14
CA SER A 97 -1.16 -13.47 -10.58
C SER A 97 -0.25 -13.99 -11.70
N ARG A 98 0.12 -13.12 -12.65
CA ARG A 98 1.06 -13.45 -13.73
C ARG A 98 2.48 -13.64 -13.22
N ALA A 99 2.93 -12.77 -12.32
CA ALA A 99 4.27 -12.85 -11.70
C ALA A 99 4.41 -14.12 -10.86
N SER A 100 3.38 -14.51 -10.09
CA SER A 100 3.35 -15.78 -9.35
C SER A 100 3.53 -16.98 -10.27
N ARG A 101 2.79 -17.06 -11.39
CA ARG A 101 2.96 -18.14 -12.37
C ARG A 101 4.39 -18.17 -12.93
N THR A 102 4.94 -17.00 -13.28
CA THR A 102 6.32 -16.91 -13.78
C THR A 102 7.34 -17.37 -12.73
N ALA A 103 7.11 -17.07 -11.46
CA ALA A 103 7.98 -17.55 -10.37
C ALA A 103 7.90 -19.07 -10.20
N VAL A 104 6.71 -19.65 -10.27
CA VAL A 104 6.51 -21.11 -10.24
C VAL A 104 7.19 -21.80 -11.43
N ASP A 105 7.04 -21.28 -12.63
CA ASP A 105 7.69 -21.80 -13.84
C ASP A 105 9.21 -21.69 -13.74
N GLY A 106 9.70 -20.58 -13.16
CA GLY A 106 11.12 -20.38 -12.86
C GLY A 106 11.66 -21.42 -11.87
N ALA A 107 10.93 -21.65 -10.77
CA ALA A 107 11.28 -22.66 -9.77
C ALA A 107 11.33 -24.07 -10.37
N GLN A 108 10.37 -24.39 -11.24
CA GLN A 108 10.35 -25.69 -11.96
C GLN A 108 11.54 -25.84 -12.91
N THR A 109 11.90 -24.78 -13.62
CA THR A 109 13.07 -24.75 -14.51
C THR A 109 14.37 -24.97 -13.72
N VAL A 110 14.49 -24.32 -12.57
CA VAL A 110 15.60 -24.50 -11.63
C VAL A 110 15.68 -25.96 -11.13
N ALA A 111 14.55 -26.54 -10.75
CA ALA A 111 14.51 -27.95 -10.32
C ALA A 111 15.00 -28.91 -11.44
N GLN A 112 14.69 -28.64 -12.72
CA GLN A 112 15.22 -29.37 -13.84
C GLN A 112 16.74 -29.18 -14.00
N ALA A 113 17.23 -27.94 -13.83
CA ALA A 113 18.66 -27.64 -13.87
C ALA A 113 19.45 -28.37 -12.77
N VAL A 114 18.90 -28.42 -11.54
CA VAL A 114 19.49 -29.21 -10.43
C VAL A 114 19.59 -30.68 -10.83
N LYS A 115 18.54 -31.27 -11.37
CA LYS A 115 18.57 -32.67 -11.84
C LYS A 115 19.60 -32.88 -12.94
N GLN A 116 19.74 -31.93 -13.87
CA GLN A 116 20.75 -31.99 -14.91
C GLN A 116 22.17 -31.92 -14.34
N MET A 117 22.42 -31.04 -13.35
CA MET A 117 23.71 -30.95 -12.67
C MET A 117 24.07 -32.24 -11.93
N GLN A 118 23.09 -32.89 -11.27
CA GLN A 118 23.28 -34.20 -10.65
C GLN A 118 23.69 -35.27 -11.69
N SER A 119 23.08 -35.29 -12.86
CA SER A 119 23.46 -36.21 -13.95
C SER A 119 24.88 -35.93 -14.47
N ILE A 120 25.27 -34.65 -14.56
CA ILE A 120 26.64 -34.25 -14.92
C ILE A 120 27.60 -34.74 -13.84
N GLN A 121 27.30 -34.58 -12.56
CA GLN A 121 28.13 -35.06 -11.44
C GLN A 121 28.35 -36.57 -11.52
N GLU A 122 27.30 -37.35 -11.76
CA GLU A 122 27.38 -38.80 -11.92
C GLU A 122 28.27 -39.17 -13.11
N THR A 123 28.12 -38.47 -14.23
CA THR A 123 28.94 -38.71 -15.44
C THR A 123 30.39 -38.39 -15.25
N VAL A 124 30.73 -37.29 -14.55
CA VAL A 124 32.12 -36.90 -14.23
C VAL A 124 32.73 -37.90 -13.26
N ASN A 125 32.02 -38.36 -12.23
CA ASN A 125 32.46 -39.35 -11.29
C ASN A 125 32.71 -40.71 -11.99
N PHE A 126 31.81 -41.13 -12.89
CA PHE A 126 32.00 -42.33 -13.68
C PHE A 126 33.27 -42.22 -14.53
N SER A 127 33.46 -41.10 -15.22
CA SER A 127 34.63 -40.87 -16.07
C SER A 127 35.90 -40.86 -15.26
N ALA A 128 35.90 -40.26 -14.05
CA ALA A 128 37.04 -40.27 -13.11
C ALA A 128 37.43 -41.72 -12.74
N ASN A 129 36.47 -42.58 -12.45
CA ASN A 129 36.71 -43.98 -12.10
C ASN A 129 37.28 -44.77 -13.29
N VAL A 130 36.78 -44.52 -14.50
CA VAL A 130 37.30 -45.20 -15.74
C VAL A 130 38.74 -44.79 -16.00
N VAL A 131 39.07 -43.49 -15.85
CA VAL A 131 40.44 -43.00 -16.05
C VAL A 131 41.37 -43.49 -14.94
N ALA A 132 40.93 -43.55 -13.69
CA ALA A 132 41.69 -44.13 -12.59
C ALA A 132 42.05 -45.61 -12.87
N LYS A 133 41.08 -46.39 -13.35
CA LYS A 133 41.30 -47.80 -13.75
C LYS A 133 42.30 -47.93 -14.89
N LEU A 134 42.28 -46.99 -15.87
CA LEU A 134 43.29 -46.96 -16.95
C LEU A 134 44.69 -46.70 -16.37
N GLY A 135 44.81 -45.85 -15.34
CA GLY A 135 46.04 -45.62 -14.61
C GLY A 135 46.60 -46.90 -13.94
N GLU A 136 45.73 -47.67 -13.25
CA GLU A 136 46.07 -48.95 -12.65
C GLU A 136 46.54 -49.95 -13.70
N SER A 137 45.81 -50.11 -14.81
CA SER A 137 46.17 -50.99 -15.92
C SER A 137 47.51 -50.59 -16.56
N SER A 138 47.77 -49.28 -16.69
CA SER A 138 49.04 -48.78 -17.20
C SER A 138 50.21 -49.09 -16.25
N GLN A 139 49.97 -49.10 -14.94
CA GLN A 139 50.96 -49.52 -13.97
C GLN A 139 51.29 -50.99 -14.07
N GLU A 140 50.27 -51.86 -14.25
CA GLU A 140 50.47 -53.29 -14.46
C GLU A 140 51.25 -53.56 -15.76
N ILE A 141 50.92 -52.85 -16.85
CA ILE A 141 51.65 -52.96 -18.14
C ILE A 141 53.14 -52.56 -17.93
N GLY A 142 53.39 -51.48 -17.16
CA GLY A 142 54.71 -51.04 -16.84
C GLY A 142 55.54 -52.14 -16.19
N GLN A 143 54.96 -52.84 -15.18
CA GLN A 143 55.60 -53.97 -14.53
C GLN A 143 55.95 -55.14 -15.46
N ILE A 144 55.01 -55.40 -16.40
CA ILE A 144 55.23 -56.45 -17.44
C ILE A 144 56.42 -56.06 -18.38
N VAL A 145 56.42 -54.78 -18.82
CA VAL A 145 57.50 -54.29 -19.70
C VAL A 145 58.85 -54.28 -19.02
N ASP A 146 58.94 -53.95 -17.73
CA ASP A 146 60.17 -54.05 -16.94
C ASP A 146 60.66 -55.49 -16.85
N THR A 147 59.68 -56.43 -16.70
CA THR A 147 60.04 -57.88 -16.72
C THR A 147 60.54 -58.29 -18.08
N ILE A 148 59.97 -57.84 -19.18
CA ILE A 148 60.38 -58.11 -20.55
C ILE A 148 61.78 -57.53 -20.78
N SER A 149 62.06 -56.32 -20.32
CA SER A 149 63.38 -55.69 -20.39
C SER A 149 64.43 -56.49 -19.63
N GLY A 150 64.09 -57.03 -18.46
CA GLY A 150 64.91 -57.93 -17.69
C GLY A 150 65.25 -59.25 -18.40
N ILE A 151 64.20 -59.86 -19.05
CA ILE A 151 64.38 -61.07 -19.83
C ILE A 151 65.30 -60.80 -21.04
N ALA A 152 65.09 -59.69 -21.73
CA ALA A 152 65.90 -59.30 -22.88
C ALA A 152 67.38 -59.10 -22.46
N ALA A 153 67.62 -58.44 -21.33
CA ALA A 153 68.99 -58.26 -20.77
C ALA A 153 69.66 -59.59 -20.40
N GLN A 154 68.88 -60.51 -19.79
CA GLN A 154 69.42 -61.88 -19.51
C GLN A 154 69.70 -62.66 -20.78
N THR A 155 68.84 -62.55 -21.77
CA THR A 155 69.04 -63.24 -23.08
C THR A 155 70.24 -62.69 -23.80
N ASN A 156 70.44 -61.36 -23.77
CA ASN A 156 71.65 -60.71 -24.29
C ASN A 156 72.96 -61.24 -23.65
N LEU A 157 72.93 -61.37 -22.31
CA LEU A 157 74.07 -61.95 -21.54
C LEU A 157 74.27 -63.42 -21.87
N LEU A 158 73.21 -64.23 -22.01
CA LEU A 158 73.31 -65.64 -22.39
C LEU A 158 73.84 -65.81 -23.82
N ALA A 159 73.42 -65.01 -24.72
CA ALA A 159 73.82 -64.96 -26.11
C ALA A 159 75.33 -64.55 -26.22
N LEU A 160 75.76 -63.55 -25.46
CA LEU A 160 77.17 -63.13 -25.38
C LEU A 160 78.03 -64.26 -24.86
N ASN A 161 77.65 -64.95 -23.80
CA ASN A 161 78.35 -66.08 -23.26
C ASN A 161 78.47 -67.24 -24.28
N ALA A 162 77.35 -67.51 -25.02
CA ALA A 162 77.33 -68.50 -26.09
C ALA A 162 78.22 -68.11 -27.27
N ALA A 163 78.27 -66.85 -27.67
CA ALA A 163 79.18 -66.35 -28.70
C ALA A 163 80.68 -66.46 -28.29
N ILE A 164 80.97 -66.17 -27.03
CA ILE A 164 82.34 -66.34 -26.47
C ILE A 164 82.77 -67.82 -26.52
N GLU A 165 81.89 -68.74 -26.11
CA GLU A 165 82.24 -70.17 -26.06
C GLU A 165 82.28 -70.78 -27.49
N ALA A 166 81.42 -70.27 -28.40
CA ALA A 166 81.49 -70.63 -29.81
C ALA A 166 82.78 -70.15 -30.50
N ALA A 167 83.29 -68.97 -30.16
CA ALA A 167 84.57 -68.46 -30.61
C ALA A 167 85.77 -69.31 -30.03
N ARG A 168 85.57 -69.80 -28.82
CA ARG A 168 86.56 -70.69 -28.16
C ARG A 168 86.70 -72.09 -28.78
N ALA A 169 85.62 -72.61 -29.43
CA ALA A 169 85.57 -73.86 -30.11
C ALA A 169 86.23 -73.81 -31.49
N GLY A 170 86.67 -72.66 -32.00
CA GLY A 170 87.43 -72.51 -33.26
C GLY A 170 86.53 -72.83 -34.51
N GLU A 171 87.07 -73.48 -35.49
CA GLU A 171 86.38 -73.81 -36.76
C GLU A 171 85.10 -74.64 -36.54
N GLN A 172 85.02 -75.46 -35.49
CA GLN A 172 83.80 -76.25 -35.16
C GLN A 172 82.64 -75.43 -34.56
N GLY A 173 82.96 -74.25 -34.00
CA GLY A 173 81.95 -73.37 -33.40
C GLY A 173 81.36 -72.30 -34.34
N ARG A 174 81.83 -72.19 -35.59
CA ARG A 174 81.45 -71.09 -36.49
C ARG A 174 79.94 -70.91 -36.71
N GLY A 175 79.17 -72.00 -36.90
CA GLY A 175 77.73 -71.95 -37.03
C GLY A 175 77.00 -71.51 -35.79
N PHE A 176 77.50 -71.95 -34.62
CA PHE A 176 76.95 -71.52 -33.31
C PHE A 176 77.27 -70.06 -32.98
N ALA A 177 78.41 -69.54 -33.41
CA ALA A 177 78.76 -68.12 -33.21
C ALA A 177 77.80 -67.18 -33.96
N VAL A 178 77.44 -67.53 -35.20
CA VAL A 178 76.46 -66.72 -35.98
C VAL A 178 75.07 -66.71 -35.33
N VAL A 179 74.62 -67.87 -34.82
CA VAL A 179 73.32 -67.96 -34.14
C VAL A 179 73.36 -67.20 -32.83
N ALA A 180 74.46 -67.31 -32.06
CA ALA A 180 74.57 -66.54 -30.80
C ALA A 180 74.61 -65.04 -31.02
N GLU A 181 75.31 -64.57 -32.06
CA GLU A 181 75.28 -63.12 -32.39
C GLU A 181 73.93 -62.63 -32.88
N GLU A 182 73.16 -63.46 -33.67
CA GLU A 182 71.74 -63.11 -34.08
C GLU A 182 70.82 -63.05 -32.88
N VAL A 183 70.90 -64.00 -31.90
CA VAL A 183 70.15 -63.95 -30.63
C VAL A 183 70.50 -62.73 -29.80
N ARG A 184 71.84 -62.38 -29.76
CA ARG A 184 72.28 -61.17 -29.08
C ARG A 184 71.69 -59.93 -29.68
N HIS A 185 71.70 -59.81 -31.01
CA HIS A 185 71.10 -58.67 -31.72
C HIS A 185 69.55 -58.56 -31.53
N LEU A 186 68.87 -59.73 -31.57
CA LEU A 186 67.45 -59.79 -31.27
C LEU A 186 67.08 -59.33 -29.80
N ALA A 187 67.98 -59.74 -28.86
CA ALA A 187 67.80 -59.32 -27.46
C ALA A 187 68.04 -57.81 -27.27
N GLU A 188 69.05 -57.23 -27.95
CA GLU A 188 69.24 -55.74 -27.93
C GLU A 188 68.06 -55.02 -28.54
N GLN A 189 67.56 -55.48 -29.68
CA GLN A 189 66.33 -54.89 -30.29
C GLN A 189 65.11 -54.99 -29.35
N SER A 190 64.98 -56.15 -28.66
CA SER A 190 63.86 -56.33 -27.69
C SER A 190 63.98 -55.39 -26.48
N GLN A 191 65.25 -55.18 -26.03
CA GLN A 191 65.53 -54.24 -24.92
C GLN A 191 65.18 -52.77 -25.32
N ASP A 192 65.60 -52.40 -26.56
CA ASP A 192 65.30 -51.07 -27.09
C ASP A 192 63.79 -50.86 -27.27
N ALA A 193 63.05 -51.88 -27.75
CA ALA A 193 61.60 -51.85 -27.87
C ALA A 193 60.92 -51.73 -26.50
N ALA A 194 61.40 -52.54 -25.52
CA ALA A 194 60.90 -52.47 -24.14
C ALA A 194 61.09 -51.07 -23.53
N LYS A 195 62.29 -50.47 -23.72
CA LYS A 195 62.56 -49.10 -23.26
C LYS A 195 61.62 -48.08 -23.85
N LYS A 196 61.36 -48.12 -25.15
CA LYS A 196 60.32 -47.23 -25.82
C LYS A 196 58.94 -47.41 -25.22
N ILE A 197 58.50 -48.67 -24.96
CA ILE A 197 57.21 -48.93 -24.31
C ILE A 197 57.21 -48.39 -22.89
N THR A 198 58.25 -48.51 -22.11
CA THR A 198 58.35 -47.92 -20.75
C THR A 198 58.17 -46.37 -20.79
N GLU A 199 58.79 -45.71 -21.76
CA GLU A 199 58.66 -44.26 -21.92
C GLU A 199 57.17 -43.90 -22.27
N LEU A 200 56.54 -44.62 -23.19
CA LEU A 200 55.10 -44.39 -23.51
C LEU A 200 54.18 -44.68 -22.32
N ILE A 201 54.43 -45.75 -21.58
CA ILE A 201 53.66 -46.08 -20.37
C ILE A 201 53.81 -45.00 -19.28
N SER A 202 55.01 -44.47 -19.10
CA SER A 202 55.28 -43.36 -18.16
C SER A 202 54.49 -42.08 -18.57
N GLU A 203 54.43 -41.77 -19.87
CA GLU A 203 53.65 -40.67 -20.42
C GLU A 203 52.17 -40.91 -20.17
N ILE A 204 51.63 -42.09 -20.47
CA ILE A 204 50.21 -42.44 -20.21
C ILE A 204 49.89 -42.32 -18.72
N GLN A 205 50.73 -42.80 -17.82
CA GLN A 205 50.54 -42.67 -16.36
C GLN A 205 50.49 -41.22 -15.95
N GLY A 206 51.39 -40.36 -16.46
CA GLY A 206 51.42 -38.92 -16.19
C GLY A 206 50.15 -38.21 -16.66
N ASP A 207 49.68 -38.54 -17.87
CA ASP A 207 48.48 -37.93 -18.43
C ASP A 207 47.20 -38.44 -17.74
N THR A 208 47.14 -39.70 -17.35
CA THR A 208 46.05 -40.26 -16.56
C THR A 208 45.95 -39.58 -15.17
N ALA A 209 47.08 -39.36 -14.51
CA ALA A 209 47.11 -38.64 -13.22
C ALA A 209 46.58 -37.18 -13.35
N LYS A 210 46.99 -36.49 -14.42
CA LYS A 210 46.45 -35.14 -14.74
C LYS A 210 44.97 -35.18 -15.00
N ALA A 211 44.50 -36.16 -15.79
CA ALA A 211 43.05 -36.29 -16.10
C ALA A 211 42.21 -36.58 -14.84
N VAL A 212 42.69 -37.44 -13.93
CA VAL A 212 41.99 -37.70 -12.66
C VAL A 212 41.92 -36.43 -11.82
N SER A 213 43.02 -35.66 -11.72
CA SER A 213 43.04 -34.40 -10.99
C SER A 213 42.08 -33.35 -11.58
N ALA A 214 42.02 -33.25 -12.92
CA ALA A 214 41.09 -32.37 -13.63
C ALA A 214 39.65 -32.78 -13.38
N MET A 215 39.31 -34.07 -13.37
CA MET A 215 37.97 -34.57 -13.09
C MET A 215 37.53 -34.32 -11.65
N GLN A 216 38.44 -34.47 -10.69
CA GLN A 216 38.18 -34.13 -9.28
C GLN A 216 37.91 -32.62 -9.09
N ALA A 217 38.62 -31.76 -9.82
CA ALA A 217 38.33 -30.33 -9.86
C ALA A 217 36.96 -30.07 -10.49
N GLY A 218 36.65 -30.73 -11.60
CA GLY A 218 35.33 -30.64 -12.26
C GLY A 218 34.20 -31.08 -11.34
N THR A 219 34.37 -32.14 -10.53
CA THR A 219 33.34 -32.56 -9.55
C THR A 219 33.08 -31.45 -8.53
N ARG A 220 34.09 -30.79 -8.01
CA ARG A 220 33.93 -29.66 -7.05
C ARG A 220 33.22 -28.47 -7.68
N GLU A 221 33.56 -28.16 -8.95
CA GLU A 221 32.83 -27.07 -9.67
C GLU A 221 31.37 -27.39 -9.88
N VAL A 222 31.05 -28.66 -10.18
CA VAL A 222 29.64 -29.09 -10.32
C VAL A 222 28.91 -29.01 -8.97
N GLU A 223 29.51 -29.40 -7.86
CA GLU A 223 28.95 -29.27 -6.51
C GLU A 223 28.64 -27.82 -6.19
N THR A 224 29.55 -26.89 -6.42
CA THR A 224 29.34 -25.45 -6.27
C THR A 224 28.22 -24.98 -7.19
N GLY A 225 28.18 -25.45 -8.43
CA GLY A 225 27.08 -25.14 -9.37
C GLY A 225 25.71 -25.60 -8.87
N VAL A 226 25.61 -26.78 -8.26
CA VAL A 226 24.38 -27.29 -7.64
C VAL A 226 23.91 -26.37 -6.51
N GLU A 227 24.81 -25.92 -5.63
CA GLU A 227 24.48 -25.02 -4.54
C GLU A 227 23.92 -23.69 -5.04
N VAL A 228 24.56 -23.08 -6.04
CA VAL A 228 24.13 -21.81 -6.65
C VAL A 228 22.74 -21.95 -7.30
N VAL A 229 22.55 -23.02 -8.07
CA VAL A 229 21.26 -23.28 -8.74
C VAL A 229 20.17 -23.55 -7.70
N ASN A 230 20.46 -24.28 -6.65
CA ASN A 230 19.49 -24.55 -5.57
C ASN A 230 19.11 -23.26 -4.82
N SER A 231 20.08 -22.39 -4.53
CA SER A 231 19.85 -21.05 -3.94
C SER A 231 18.93 -20.21 -4.82
N THR A 232 19.08 -20.30 -6.14
CA THR A 232 18.18 -19.63 -7.10
C THR A 232 16.74 -20.16 -6.99
N GLY A 233 16.58 -21.47 -6.78
CA GLY A 233 15.25 -22.07 -6.54
C GLY A 233 14.56 -21.53 -5.29
N VAL A 234 15.32 -21.37 -4.19
CA VAL A 234 14.81 -20.74 -2.96
C VAL A 234 14.36 -19.30 -3.21
N ALA A 235 15.12 -18.55 -4.02
CA ALA A 235 14.75 -17.17 -4.37
C ALA A 235 13.42 -17.10 -5.16
N PHE A 236 13.18 -18.01 -6.12
CA PHE A 236 11.90 -18.06 -6.84
C PHE A 236 10.72 -18.39 -5.92
N ASN A 237 10.86 -19.31 -4.98
CA ASN A 237 9.81 -19.60 -3.99
C ASN A 237 9.54 -18.40 -3.07
N SER A 238 10.57 -17.63 -2.72
CA SER A 238 10.41 -16.38 -1.96
C SER A 238 9.66 -15.33 -2.77
N ILE A 239 9.97 -15.19 -4.07
CA ILE A 239 9.25 -14.28 -4.99
C ILE A 239 7.78 -14.69 -5.09
N GLU A 240 7.46 -15.97 -5.26
CA GLU A 240 6.08 -16.47 -5.28
C GLU A 240 5.33 -16.06 -4.00
N THR A 241 5.91 -16.30 -2.83
CA THR A 241 5.29 -15.95 -1.54
C THR A 241 5.01 -14.45 -1.43
N ILE A 242 5.96 -13.59 -1.81
CA ILE A 242 5.81 -12.14 -1.78
C ILE A 242 4.69 -11.70 -2.72
N VAL A 243 4.67 -12.24 -3.93
CA VAL A 243 3.69 -11.87 -4.96
C VAL A 243 2.27 -12.30 -4.57
N LEU A 244 2.10 -13.48 -3.95
CA LEU A 244 0.81 -13.92 -3.39
C LEU A 244 0.33 -12.98 -2.29
N HIS A 245 1.23 -12.53 -1.43
CA HIS A 245 0.91 -11.54 -0.39
C HIS A 245 0.46 -10.21 -1.00
N VAL A 246 1.11 -9.73 -2.08
CA VAL A 246 0.69 -8.50 -2.80
C VAL A 246 -0.71 -8.68 -3.39
N ALA A 247 -1.02 -9.83 -3.98
CA ALA A 247 -2.36 -10.12 -4.53
C ALA A 247 -3.45 -10.08 -3.43
N ASP A 248 -3.15 -10.61 -2.26
CA ASP A 248 -4.07 -10.60 -1.11
C ASP A 248 -4.28 -9.18 -0.57
N GLN A 249 -3.21 -8.37 -0.46
CA GLN A 249 -3.30 -6.96 -0.12
C GLN A 249 -4.16 -6.16 -1.12
N MET A 250 -4.10 -6.47 -2.42
CA MET A 250 -4.95 -5.82 -3.43
C MET A 250 -6.42 -6.18 -3.26
N LYS A 251 -6.73 -7.39 -2.81
CA LYS A 251 -8.10 -7.78 -2.46
C LYS A 251 -8.63 -7.02 -1.25
N GLU A 252 -7.82 -6.88 -0.21
CA GLU A 252 -8.17 -6.04 0.94
C GLU A 252 -8.38 -4.58 0.53
N MET A 253 -7.49 -4.05 -0.32
CA MET A 253 -7.62 -2.69 -0.86
C MET A 253 -8.92 -2.50 -1.63
N SER A 254 -9.34 -3.47 -2.44
CA SER A 254 -10.64 -3.41 -3.14
C SER A 254 -11.80 -3.29 -2.16
N THR A 255 -11.78 -4.02 -1.05
CA THR A 255 -12.80 -3.91 0.01
C THR A 255 -12.80 -2.52 0.65
N VAL A 256 -11.64 -1.94 0.91
CA VAL A 256 -11.52 -0.58 1.45
C VAL A 256 -12.09 0.44 0.47
N ILE A 257 -11.80 0.30 -0.83
CA ILE A 257 -12.33 1.19 -1.89
C ILE A 257 -13.86 1.10 -1.96
N GLU A 258 -14.44 -0.10 -1.86
CA GLU A 258 -15.91 -0.29 -1.82
C GLU A 258 -16.53 0.43 -0.62
N HIS A 259 -15.94 0.31 0.57
CA HIS A 259 -16.40 1.04 1.75
C HIS A 259 -16.27 2.56 1.60
N MET A 260 -15.19 3.04 0.99
CA MET A 260 -15.02 4.47 0.70
C MET A 260 -16.04 4.99 -0.31
N ALA A 261 -16.38 4.21 -1.34
CA ALA A 261 -17.42 4.55 -2.30
C ALA A 261 -18.80 4.65 -1.64
N GLN A 262 -19.13 3.70 -0.76
CA GLN A 262 -20.34 3.75 0.05
C GLN A 262 -20.36 4.99 0.96
N GLY A 263 -19.30 5.28 1.67
CA GLY A 263 -19.19 6.48 2.50
C GLY A 263 -19.31 7.77 1.71
N SER A 264 -18.76 7.83 0.49
CA SER A 264 -18.94 8.96 -0.44
C SER A 264 -20.42 9.16 -0.80
N GLN A 265 -21.16 8.08 -1.06
CA GLN A 265 -22.60 8.15 -1.36
C GLN A 265 -23.42 8.64 -0.15
N GLU A 266 -23.03 8.26 1.06
CA GLU A 266 -23.64 8.77 2.29
C GLU A 266 -23.40 10.27 2.45
N ILE A 267 -22.18 10.76 2.14
CA ILE A 267 -21.87 12.19 2.13
C ILE A 267 -22.73 12.94 1.12
N VAL A 268 -22.91 12.43 -0.11
CA VAL A 268 -23.80 13.03 -1.12
C VAL A 268 -25.21 13.20 -0.56
N THR A 269 -25.75 12.19 0.10
CA THR A 269 -27.07 12.21 0.70
C THR A 269 -27.17 13.26 1.81
N ALA A 270 -26.18 13.32 2.70
CA ALA A 270 -26.12 14.30 3.79
C ALA A 270 -26.01 15.74 3.25
N VAL A 271 -25.18 15.96 2.23
CA VAL A 271 -25.01 17.26 1.57
C VAL A 271 -26.33 17.74 0.91
N ALA A 272 -27.07 16.84 0.25
CA ALA A 272 -28.36 17.16 -0.31
C ALA A 272 -29.39 17.56 0.76
N GLU A 273 -29.38 16.94 1.93
CA GLU A 273 -30.26 17.31 3.03
C GLU A 273 -29.86 18.66 3.66
N ILE A 274 -28.55 18.94 3.80
CA ILE A 274 -28.07 20.25 4.28
C ILE A 274 -28.45 21.35 3.27
N ASP A 275 -28.37 21.11 1.95
CA ASP A 275 -28.83 22.03 0.90
C ASP A 275 -30.31 22.39 1.08
N ARG A 276 -31.15 21.36 1.25
CA ARG A 276 -32.58 21.54 1.49
C ARG A 276 -32.85 22.36 2.75
N LEU A 277 -32.15 22.05 3.85
CA LEU A 277 -32.32 22.78 5.12
C LEU A 277 -31.82 24.22 5.04
N SER A 278 -30.73 24.48 4.35
CA SER A 278 -30.17 25.84 4.17
C SER A 278 -31.09 26.72 3.34
N LYS A 279 -31.66 26.17 2.26
CA LYS A 279 -32.68 26.86 1.45
C LYS A 279 -33.93 27.18 2.27
N HIS A 280 -34.38 26.22 3.08
CA HIS A 280 -35.51 26.43 3.97
C HIS A 280 -35.22 27.51 5.01
N ALA A 281 -34.03 27.47 5.66
CA ALA A 281 -33.61 28.48 6.63
C ALA A 281 -33.57 29.89 6.02
N SER A 282 -33.06 30.01 4.78
CA SER A 282 -33.08 31.29 4.04
C SER A 282 -34.50 31.82 3.83
N SER A 283 -35.42 30.98 3.34
CA SER A 283 -36.82 31.36 3.12
C SER A 283 -37.57 31.74 4.41
N GLU A 284 -37.33 30.97 5.51
CA GLU A 284 -37.93 31.29 6.81
C GLU A 284 -37.33 32.58 7.39
N SER A 285 -36.07 32.87 7.12
CA SER A 285 -35.45 34.14 7.52
C SER A 285 -36.10 35.34 6.82
N GLU A 286 -36.44 35.22 5.53
CA GLU A 286 -37.20 36.26 4.83
C GLU A 286 -38.58 36.47 5.44
N ASN A 287 -39.29 35.40 5.75
CA ASN A 287 -40.59 35.46 6.42
C ASN A 287 -40.53 36.14 7.79
N VAL A 288 -39.55 35.75 8.61
CA VAL A 288 -39.37 36.35 9.96
C VAL A 288 -38.98 37.83 9.83
N ALA A 289 -38.17 38.22 8.87
CA ALA A 289 -37.82 39.62 8.62
C ALA A 289 -39.08 40.45 8.29
N ALA A 290 -39.97 39.99 7.42
CA ALA A 290 -41.22 40.64 7.09
C ALA A 290 -42.16 40.78 8.30
N ILE A 291 -42.32 39.72 9.11
CA ILE A 291 -43.11 39.76 10.35
C ILE A 291 -42.52 40.75 11.34
N THR A 292 -41.18 40.85 11.43
CA THR A 292 -40.49 41.76 12.35
C THR A 292 -40.67 43.22 11.94
N GLU A 293 -40.70 43.52 10.64
CA GLU A 293 -41.03 44.84 10.11
C GLU A 293 -42.48 45.22 10.45
N GLU A 294 -43.44 44.31 10.27
CA GLU A 294 -44.86 44.52 10.64
C GLU A 294 -45.01 44.75 12.17
N GLN A 295 -44.26 43.97 12.98
CA GLN A 295 -44.26 44.13 14.45
C GLN A 295 -43.69 45.49 14.88
N SER A 296 -42.63 45.96 14.24
CA SER A 296 -42.06 47.29 14.51
C SER A 296 -43.05 48.41 14.17
N ALA A 297 -43.72 48.31 13.00
CA ALA A 297 -44.75 49.26 12.60
C ALA A 297 -45.93 49.28 13.57
N ALA A 298 -46.40 48.11 14.02
CA ALA A 298 -47.46 47.99 15.01
C ALA A 298 -47.05 48.61 16.39
N ALA A 299 -45.81 48.42 16.78
CA ALA A 299 -45.27 49.03 18.00
C ALA A 299 -45.24 50.58 17.90
N GLU A 300 -44.83 51.13 16.75
CA GLU A 300 -44.90 52.58 16.50
C GLU A 300 -46.33 53.11 16.55
N GLU A 301 -47.31 52.39 15.97
CA GLU A 301 -48.72 52.77 16.02
C GLU A 301 -49.29 52.73 17.42
N ILE A 302 -48.90 51.71 18.25
CA ILE A 302 -49.28 51.63 19.66
C ILE A 302 -48.70 52.82 20.43
N ALA A 303 -47.45 53.20 20.25
CA ALA A 303 -46.82 54.35 20.87
C ALA A 303 -47.53 55.66 20.52
N ALA A 304 -47.82 55.88 19.23
CA ALA A 304 -48.56 57.05 18.78
C ALA A 304 -49.99 57.13 19.35
N SER A 305 -50.67 55.98 19.40
CA SER A 305 -52.03 55.88 20.00
C SER A 305 -52.01 56.16 21.52
N SER A 306 -50.99 55.66 22.22
CA SER A 306 -50.80 55.90 23.64
C SER A 306 -50.51 57.35 23.94
N GLN A 307 -49.68 58.05 23.17
CA GLN A 307 -49.47 59.49 23.25
C GLN A 307 -50.76 60.28 22.99
N GLY A 308 -51.57 59.81 22.06
CA GLY A 308 -52.91 60.37 21.82
C GLY A 308 -53.85 60.26 23.05
N LEU A 309 -53.85 59.12 23.74
CA LEU A 309 -54.55 58.88 24.98
C LEU A 309 -54.04 59.78 26.14
N GLU A 310 -52.79 59.95 26.28
CA GLU A 310 -52.17 60.86 27.26
C GLU A 310 -52.62 62.31 27.02
N GLY A 311 -52.56 62.78 25.77
CA GLY A 311 -53.02 64.11 25.41
C GLY A 311 -54.54 64.33 25.63
N MET A 312 -55.36 63.27 25.45
CA MET A 312 -56.81 63.33 25.79
C MET A 312 -57.01 63.35 27.31
N ALA A 313 -56.28 62.55 28.05
CA ALA A 313 -56.35 62.56 29.50
C ALA A 313 -55.90 63.91 30.10
N GLN A 314 -54.91 64.55 29.58
CA GLN A 314 -54.43 65.86 29.99
C GLN A 314 -55.49 66.92 29.73
N LYS A 315 -56.15 66.93 28.56
CA LYS A 315 -57.26 67.84 28.25
C LYS A 315 -58.44 67.63 29.20
N MET A 316 -58.76 66.38 29.57
CA MET A 316 -59.79 66.02 30.50
C MET A 316 -59.47 66.52 31.91
N GLN A 317 -58.26 66.37 32.34
CA GLN A 317 -57.76 66.90 33.64
C GLN A 317 -57.83 68.43 33.69
N GLU A 318 -57.45 69.10 32.60
CA GLU A 318 -57.65 70.58 32.51
C GLU A 318 -59.13 70.99 32.56
N ALA A 319 -60.02 70.26 31.91
CA ALA A 319 -61.47 70.54 31.95
C ALA A 319 -62.05 70.38 33.37
N VAL A 320 -61.63 69.28 34.07
CA VAL A 320 -62.10 69.07 35.48
C VAL A 320 -61.55 70.12 36.43
N SER A 321 -60.33 70.60 36.24
CA SER A 321 -59.66 71.63 37.13
C SER A 321 -60.37 72.96 37.04
N LYS A 322 -61.14 73.28 35.99
CA LYS A 322 -61.96 74.50 35.83
C LYS A 322 -63.20 74.48 36.68
N PHE A 323 -63.69 73.35 37.14
CA PHE A 323 -64.78 73.25 38.13
C PHE A 323 -64.24 73.40 39.54
N ARG A 324 -64.29 74.63 40.02
CA ARG A 324 -64.04 74.92 41.44
C ARG A 324 -65.30 74.45 42.24
N LEU A 325 -65.21 73.30 42.82
CA LEU A 325 -66.23 72.74 43.67
C LEU A 325 -65.96 72.94 45.16
#